data_d7a914fc4d9da0b1bbfc08d084f7dd9e
#
_entry.id   d7a914fc4d9da0b1bbfc08d084f7dd9e
#
_cell.length_a   1.000
_cell.length_b   1.000
_cell.length_c   1.000
_cell.angle_alpha   90.00
_cell.angle_beta   90.00
_cell.angle_gamma   90.00
#
_symmetry.space_group_name_H-M   'P 1'
#
loop_
_entity.id
_entity.type
_entity.pdbx_description
1 polymer ?
#
loop_
_entity_poly.entity_id
_entity_poly.type
_entity_poly.pdbx_seq_one_letter_code
_entity_poly.pdbx_strand_id
1 'polypeptide(L)'
;MLATTDLWFRYQDEPVLKGLTLDFSRHAVTGLVGANGCGKSTLFMNLSGLLRPQQGAVLWQGEALNYSKRGLLALRQQVATVFQDPDQQIFYTDIDSDIAFSLRNLGVAEEEIARRVDEAFTLVDAQGFRQQPIQCLSHGQKKPPDMAEYRNSRF
;
A
#
# COMPACT_ATOMS: atom_id res chain seq x y z
N MET A 1 -1.70 -13.40 -3.22
CA MET A 1 -2.30 -13.75 -1.92
C MET A 1 -1.25 -13.52 -0.84
N LEU A 2 -1.63 -12.88 0.27
CA LEU A 2 -0.76 -12.64 1.42
C LEU A 2 -1.12 -13.59 2.56
N ALA A 3 -0.10 -14.01 3.34
CA ALA A 3 -0.25 -14.76 4.57
C ALA A 3 0.94 -14.50 5.49
N THR A 4 0.88 -14.97 6.72
CA THR A 4 2.01 -14.99 7.65
C THR A 4 2.16 -16.37 8.28
N THR A 5 3.37 -16.76 8.61
CA THR A 5 3.69 -18.00 9.32
C THR A 5 4.62 -17.68 10.47
N ASP A 6 4.18 -17.97 11.70
CA ASP A 6 4.94 -17.76 12.93
C ASP A 6 5.66 -16.40 12.98
N LEU A 7 4.94 -15.31 12.58
CA LEU A 7 5.51 -13.99 12.40
C LEU A 7 5.82 -13.33 13.74
N TRP A 8 7.09 -13.02 13.98
CA TRP A 8 7.55 -12.28 15.15
C TRP A 8 8.21 -10.98 14.72
N PHE A 9 7.79 -9.90 15.39
CA PHE A 9 8.42 -8.60 15.19
C PHE A 9 8.49 -7.82 16.49
N ARG A 10 9.62 -7.13 16.71
CA ARG A 10 9.84 -6.24 17.85
C ARG A 10 10.50 -4.95 17.39
N TYR A 11 10.14 -3.87 18.04
CA TYR A 11 10.94 -2.65 18.08
C TYR A 11 11.81 -2.73 19.33
N GLN A 12 13.12 -2.58 19.16
CA GLN A 12 14.07 -2.76 20.28
C GLN A 12 13.86 -4.12 21.00
N ASP A 13 13.55 -4.11 22.30
CA ASP A 13 13.47 -5.32 23.13
C ASP A 13 12.04 -5.86 23.32
N GLU A 14 11.00 -5.04 23.07
CA GLU A 14 9.62 -5.45 23.26
C GLU A 14 8.99 -6.08 22.01
N PRO A 15 8.53 -7.35 22.08
CA PRO A 15 7.86 -7.99 20.97
C PRO A 15 6.44 -7.42 20.79
N VAL A 16 6.17 -6.89 19.59
CA VAL A 16 4.88 -6.34 19.17
C VAL A 16 4.03 -7.40 18.46
N LEU A 17 4.65 -8.19 17.59
CA LEU A 17 3.99 -9.34 16.96
C LEU A 17 4.62 -10.61 17.53
N LYS A 18 3.77 -11.57 17.92
CA LYS A 18 4.17 -12.75 18.67
C LYS A 18 3.58 -14.01 18.02
N GLY A 19 4.31 -14.63 17.10
CA GLY A 19 3.95 -15.90 16.47
C GLY A 19 2.65 -15.85 15.65
N LEU A 20 2.42 -14.75 14.90
CA LEU A 20 1.18 -14.59 14.12
C LEU A 20 1.19 -15.47 12.87
N THR A 21 0.24 -16.38 12.78
CA THR A 21 -0.05 -17.17 11.58
C THR A 21 -1.44 -16.81 11.08
N LEU A 22 -1.50 -16.11 9.94
CA LEU A 22 -2.71 -15.56 9.36
C LEU A 22 -2.76 -15.87 7.86
N ASP A 23 -3.96 -16.14 7.35
CA ASP A 23 -4.23 -16.37 5.94
C ASP A 23 -5.29 -15.37 5.45
N PHE A 24 -4.88 -14.47 4.56
CA PHE A 24 -5.77 -13.45 3.97
C PHE A 24 -6.34 -13.88 2.61
N SER A 25 -6.12 -15.13 2.19
CA SER A 25 -6.53 -15.61 0.86
C SER A 25 -8.01 -15.96 0.76
N ARG A 26 -8.67 -16.21 1.89
CA ARG A 26 -10.01 -16.82 1.95
C ARG A 26 -11.15 -15.85 1.62
N HIS A 27 -10.94 -14.56 1.80
CA HIS A 27 -12.00 -13.55 1.67
C HIS A 27 -11.52 -12.35 0.85
N ALA A 28 -12.46 -11.73 0.14
CA ALA A 28 -12.18 -10.52 -0.64
C ALA A 28 -11.84 -9.33 0.28
N VAL A 29 -12.46 -9.26 1.45
CA VAL A 29 -12.24 -8.20 2.45
C VAL A 29 -12.00 -8.86 3.80
N THR A 30 -10.96 -8.40 4.50
CA THR A 30 -10.63 -8.85 5.86
C THR A 30 -10.50 -7.63 6.76
N GLY A 31 -11.29 -7.58 7.82
CA GLY A 31 -11.19 -6.55 8.86
C GLY A 31 -10.25 -6.97 9.97
N LEU A 32 -9.31 -6.09 10.33
CA LEU A 32 -8.42 -6.26 11.49
C LEU A 32 -8.86 -5.34 12.62
N VAL A 33 -9.40 -5.92 13.68
CA VAL A 33 -9.93 -5.19 14.85
C VAL A 33 -9.02 -5.42 16.06
N GLY A 34 -8.84 -4.40 16.88
CA GLY A 34 -8.05 -4.49 18.11
C GLY A 34 -7.79 -3.13 18.73
N ALA A 35 -7.36 -3.11 19.99
CA ALA A 35 -7.04 -1.89 20.73
C ALA A 35 -5.92 -1.07 20.04
N ASN A 36 -5.83 0.22 20.38
CA ASN A 36 -4.71 1.04 19.93
C ASN A 36 -3.41 0.50 20.54
N GLY A 37 -2.35 0.48 19.73
CA GLY A 37 -1.04 -0.06 20.13
C GLY A 37 -0.90 -1.59 20.07
N CYS A 38 -1.93 -2.37 19.72
CA CYS A 38 -1.85 -3.83 19.68
C CYS A 38 -1.08 -4.40 18.47
N GLY A 39 -0.42 -3.57 17.65
CA GLY A 39 0.44 -4.03 16.57
C GLY A 39 -0.21 -4.07 15.17
N LYS A 40 -1.43 -3.55 14.96
CA LYS A 40 -2.09 -3.54 13.64
C LYS A 40 -1.24 -2.89 12.55
N SER A 41 -0.75 -1.68 12.79
CA SER A 41 0.10 -0.96 11.83
C SER A 41 1.42 -1.68 11.60
N THR A 42 2.00 -2.29 12.64
CA THR A 42 3.22 -3.09 12.54
C THR A 42 2.99 -4.32 11.66
N LEU A 43 1.84 -4.97 11.77
CA LEU A 43 1.46 -6.08 10.89
C LEU A 43 1.37 -5.62 9.43
N PHE A 44 0.67 -4.51 9.15
CA PHE A 44 0.60 -3.97 7.79
C PHE A 44 1.96 -3.60 7.23
N MET A 45 2.84 -3.01 8.02
CA MET A 45 4.22 -2.69 7.60
C MET A 45 5.04 -3.95 7.28
N ASN A 46 4.82 -5.07 7.99
CA ASN A 46 5.44 -6.35 7.64
C ASN A 46 4.83 -6.91 6.34
N LEU A 47 3.50 -6.92 6.20
CA LEU A 47 2.81 -7.41 5.00
C LEU A 47 3.18 -6.64 3.73
N SER A 48 3.43 -5.33 3.82
CA SER A 48 3.87 -4.47 2.72
C SER A 48 5.38 -4.54 2.44
N GLY A 49 6.14 -5.31 3.24
CA GLY A 49 7.59 -5.41 3.11
C GLY A 49 8.36 -4.17 3.55
N LEU A 50 7.73 -3.23 4.26
CA LEU A 50 8.40 -2.07 4.87
C LEU A 50 9.23 -2.50 6.10
N LEU A 51 8.74 -3.49 6.85
CA LEU A 51 9.46 -4.11 7.95
C LEU A 51 9.74 -5.57 7.61
N ARG A 52 10.89 -6.05 8.08
CA ARG A 52 11.27 -7.45 7.95
C ARG A 52 11.12 -8.14 9.30
N PRO A 53 10.39 -9.26 9.41
CA PRO A 53 10.26 -9.99 10.67
C PRO A 53 11.60 -10.55 11.13
N GLN A 54 11.78 -10.67 12.44
CA GLN A 54 12.96 -11.29 13.01
C GLN A 54 12.86 -12.83 13.02
N GLN A 55 11.60 -13.35 13.08
CA GLN A 55 11.33 -14.78 13.03
C GLN A 55 10.04 -15.03 12.26
N GLY A 56 9.91 -16.21 11.67
CA GLY A 56 8.80 -16.56 10.79
C GLY A 56 8.89 -15.87 9.43
N ALA A 57 7.79 -15.78 8.72
CA ALA A 57 7.76 -15.21 7.38
C ALA A 57 6.44 -14.53 7.04
N VAL A 58 6.53 -13.50 6.20
CA VAL A 58 5.42 -13.06 5.36
C VAL A 58 5.46 -13.93 4.11
N LEU A 59 4.31 -14.47 3.73
CA LEU A 59 4.16 -15.25 2.50
C LEU A 59 3.44 -14.40 1.45
N TRP A 60 3.98 -14.35 0.25
CA TRP A 60 3.38 -13.75 -0.92
C TRP A 60 3.29 -14.76 -2.04
N GLN A 61 2.06 -15.02 -2.52
CA GLN A 61 1.78 -16.06 -3.52
C GLN A 61 2.22 -17.48 -3.09
N GLY A 62 2.20 -17.75 -1.78
CA GLY A 62 2.59 -19.04 -1.21
C GLY A 62 4.06 -19.19 -0.88
N GLU A 63 4.91 -18.25 -1.28
CA GLU A 63 6.35 -18.27 -1.04
C GLU A 63 6.76 -17.21 -0.02
N ALA A 64 7.84 -17.45 0.73
CA ALA A 64 8.38 -16.47 1.65
C ALA A 64 8.82 -15.19 0.91
N LEU A 65 8.40 -14.04 1.43
CA LEU A 65 8.70 -12.74 0.82
C LEU A 65 10.22 -12.55 0.67
N ASN A 66 10.62 -12.25 -0.56
CA ASN A 66 11.99 -11.91 -0.88
C ASN A 66 12.25 -10.43 -0.61
N TYR A 67 13.07 -10.12 0.40
CA TYR A 67 13.42 -8.76 0.80
C TYR A 67 14.55 -8.12 -0.03
N SER A 68 14.98 -8.73 -1.14
CA SER A 68 15.85 -8.07 -2.10
C SER A 68 15.14 -6.88 -2.77
N LYS A 69 15.91 -5.92 -3.29
CA LYS A 69 15.34 -4.77 -4.04
C LYS A 69 14.36 -5.21 -5.13
N ARG A 70 14.71 -6.27 -5.89
CA ARG A 70 13.85 -6.83 -6.94
C ARG A 70 12.59 -7.49 -6.39
N GLY A 71 12.69 -8.25 -5.29
CA GLY A 71 11.55 -8.92 -4.67
C GLY A 71 10.55 -7.92 -4.09
N LEU A 72 11.05 -6.88 -3.40
CA LEU A 72 10.20 -5.82 -2.86
C LEU A 72 9.55 -4.97 -3.97
N LEU A 73 10.25 -4.75 -5.09
CA LEU A 73 9.65 -4.06 -6.23
C LEU A 73 8.48 -4.87 -6.81
N ALA A 74 8.67 -6.18 -6.99
CA ALA A 74 7.61 -7.07 -7.47
C ALA A 74 6.39 -7.11 -6.53
N LEU A 75 6.64 -7.15 -5.21
CA LEU A 75 5.55 -7.06 -4.21
C LEU A 75 4.77 -5.75 -4.36
N ARG A 76 5.46 -4.60 -4.39
CA ARG A 76 4.85 -3.27 -4.43
C ARG A 76 4.04 -2.98 -5.70
N GLN A 77 4.30 -3.70 -6.78
CA GLN A 77 3.47 -3.66 -7.99
C GLN A 77 2.13 -4.39 -7.82
N GLN A 78 1.97 -5.21 -6.79
CA GLN A 78 0.78 -6.04 -6.56
C GLN A 78 0.08 -5.73 -5.23
N VAL A 79 0.79 -5.08 -4.30
CA VAL A 79 0.31 -4.77 -2.95
C VAL A 79 0.51 -3.30 -2.68
N ALA A 80 -0.59 -2.56 -2.66
CA ALA A 80 -0.61 -1.16 -2.26
C ALA A 80 -0.97 -1.02 -0.78
N THR A 81 -0.43 0.02 -0.14
CA THR A 81 -0.73 0.38 1.24
C THR A 81 -1.21 1.82 1.28
N VAL A 82 -2.38 2.05 1.86
CA VAL A 82 -2.88 3.39 2.15
C VAL A 82 -2.66 3.67 3.62
N PHE A 83 -1.91 4.73 3.94
CA PHE A 83 -1.68 5.14 5.32
C PHE A 83 -2.90 5.88 5.89
N GLN A 84 -3.00 5.89 7.21
CA GLN A 84 -4.08 6.57 7.90
C GLN A 84 -4.07 8.09 7.63
N ASP A 85 -2.88 8.66 7.54
CA ASP A 85 -2.64 10.07 7.20
C ASP A 85 -2.18 10.16 5.74
N PRO A 86 -3.01 10.68 4.81
CA PRO A 86 -2.66 10.78 3.41
C PRO A 86 -1.50 11.74 3.16
N ASP A 87 -1.28 12.75 4.00
CA ASP A 87 -0.20 13.71 3.83
C ASP A 87 1.20 13.06 3.94
N GLN A 88 1.29 11.88 4.58
CA GLN A 88 2.54 11.11 4.63
C GLN A 88 2.90 10.41 3.31
N GLN A 89 1.98 10.38 2.34
CA GLN A 89 2.19 9.74 1.03
C GLN A 89 2.34 10.75 -0.12
N ILE A 90 2.09 12.04 0.15
CA ILE A 90 2.12 13.09 -0.85
C ILE A 90 3.54 13.67 -0.94
N PHE A 91 4.13 13.64 -2.13
CA PHE A 91 5.47 14.15 -2.41
C PHE A 91 5.47 15.41 -3.28
N TYR A 92 4.41 15.63 -4.05
CA TYR A 92 4.31 16.74 -4.99
C TYR A 92 3.19 17.71 -4.60
N THR A 93 3.24 18.92 -5.17
CA THR A 93 2.21 19.93 -4.96
C THR A 93 1.02 19.77 -5.89
N ASP A 94 1.23 19.13 -7.04
CA ASP A 94 0.19 18.82 -8.02
C ASP A 94 -0.10 17.31 -8.04
N ILE A 95 -1.37 16.98 -8.28
CA ILE A 95 -1.86 15.61 -8.21
C ILE A 95 -1.30 14.76 -9.36
N ASP A 96 -1.20 15.34 -10.56
CA ASP A 96 -0.71 14.61 -11.74
C ASP A 96 0.72 14.10 -11.51
N SER A 97 1.59 14.95 -11.00
CA SER A 97 2.98 14.57 -10.68
C SER A 97 3.06 13.53 -9.58
N ASP A 98 2.21 13.63 -8.58
CA ASP A 98 2.19 12.69 -7.44
C ASP A 98 1.75 11.29 -7.90
N ILE A 99 0.69 11.19 -8.69
CA ILE A 99 0.24 9.92 -9.29
C ILE A 99 1.30 9.36 -10.25
N ALA A 100 1.88 10.22 -11.10
CA ALA A 100 2.88 9.82 -12.09
C ALA A 100 4.20 9.33 -11.47
N PHE A 101 4.50 9.74 -10.24
CA PHE A 101 5.80 9.47 -9.59
C PHE A 101 6.16 7.97 -9.55
N SER A 102 5.22 7.12 -9.16
CA SER A 102 5.44 5.68 -9.09
C SER A 102 5.66 5.07 -10.48
N LEU A 103 4.92 5.53 -11.49
CA LEU A 103 5.02 5.05 -12.87
C LEU A 103 6.36 5.46 -13.52
N ARG A 104 6.83 6.69 -13.26
CA ARG A 104 8.15 7.14 -13.68
C ARG A 104 9.28 6.31 -13.07
N ASN A 105 9.16 5.97 -11.79
CA ASN A 105 10.13 5.11 -11.11
C ASN A 105 10.17 3.66 -11.68
N LEU A 106 9.09 3.23 -12.31
CA LEU A 106 9.00 1.95 -13.03
C LEU A 106 9.50 2.05 -14.48
N GLY A 107 9.85 3.24 -14.97
CA GLY A 107 10.34 3.46 -16.33
C GLY A 107 9.23 3.40 -17.39
N VAL A 108 7.99 3.68 -17.02
CA VAL A 108 6.85 3.75 -17.96
C VAL A 108 7.01 4.99 -18.84
N ALA A 109 6.67 4.88 -20.13
CA ALA A 109 6.72 5.99 -21.08
C ALA A 109 5.72 7.10 -20.73
N GLU A 110 6.10 8.37 -20.96
CA GLU A 110 5.27 9.54 -20.53
C GLU A 110 3.86 9.55 -21.16
N GLU A 111 3.69 9.07 -22.40
CA GLU A 111 2.38 8.97 -23.04
C GLU A 111 1.48 7.97 -22.30
N GLU A 112 2.05 6.84 -21.88
CA GLU A 112 1.31 5.84 -21.11
C GLU A 112 1.05 6.31 -19.67
N ILE A 113 1.97 7.08 -19.07
CA ILE A 113 1.76 7.72 -17.78
C ILE A 113 0.56 8.68 -17.86
N ALA A 114 0.52 9.56 -18.85
CA ALA A 114 -0.59 10.51 -19.04
C ALA A 114 -1.93 9.78 -19.14
N ARG A 115 -1.99 8.70 -19.93
CA ARG A 115 -3.20 7.89 -20.07
C ARG A 115 -3.64 7.28 -18.74
N ARG A 116 -2.72 6.70 -17.96
CA ARG A 116 -3.02 6.09 -16.66
C ARG A 116 -3.42 7.11 -15.60
N VAL A 117 -2.82 8.29 -15.61
CA VAL A 117 -3.22 9.40 -14.74
C VAL A 117 -4.68 9.81 -15.04
N ASP A 118 -5.05 9.95 -16.33
CA ASP A 118 -6.42 10.27 -16.72
C ASP A 118 -7.42 9.18 -16.31
N GLU A 119 -7.04 7.93 -16.47
CA GLU A 119 -7.83 6.77 -16.01
C GLU A 119 -8.01 6.76 -14.49
N ALA A 120 -6.94 7.05 -13.73
CA ALA A 120 -7.01 7.11 -12.28
C ALA A 120 -7.98 8.20 -11.81
N PHE A 121 -7.92 9.41 -12.39
CA PHE A 121 -8.87 10.48 -12.09
C PHE A 121 -10.31 10.09 -12.41
N THR A 122 -10.53 9.40 -13.53
CA THR A 122 -11.87 8.93 -13.93
C THR A 122 -12.39 7.88 -12.95
N LEU A 123 -11.54 6.95 -12.55
CA LEU A 123 -11.90 5.85 -11.66
C LEU A 123 -12.36 6.33 -10.28
N VAL A 124 -11.73 7.40 -9.77
CA VAL A 124 -12.04 7.95 -8.44
C VAL A 124 -12.94 9.19 -8.49
N ASP A 125 -13.49 9.54 -9.67
CA ASP A 125 -14.33 10.72 -9.89
C ASP A 125 -13.71 12.03 -9.36
N ALA A 126 -12.40 12.21 -9.60
CA ALA A 126 -11.62 13.31 -9.05
C ALA A 126 -11.23 14.39 -10.06
N GLN A 127 -11.77 14.37 -11.30
CA GLN A 127 -11.44 15.35 -12.35
C GLN A 127 -11.65 16.80 -11.92
N GLY A 128 -12.67 17.05 -11.09
CA GLY A 128 -12.97 18.40 -10.58
C GLY A 128 -11.89 18.97 -9.66
N PHE A 129 -10.99 18.15 -9.15
CA PHE A 129 -9.91 18.55 -8.22
C PHE A 129 -8.54 18.66 -8.90
N ARG A 130 -8.41 18.21 -10.13
CA ARG A 130 -7.11 18.06 -10.84
C ARG A 130 -6.30 19.36 -10.89
N GLN A 131 -6.97 20.52 -11.02
CA GLN A 131 -6.32 21.82 -11.09
C GLN A 131 -6.02 22.44 -9.70
N GLN A 132 -6.42 21.77 -8.63
CA GLN A 132 -6.24 22.29 -7.28
C GLN A 132 -4.91 21.80 -6.72
N PRO A 133 -4.15 22.66 -5.99
CA PRO A 133 -3.01 22.18 -5.20
C PRO A 133 -3.47 21.15 -4.18
N ILE A 134 -2.70 20.07 -4.01
CA ILE A 134 -3.05 18.96 -3.10
C ILE A 134 -3.29 19.47 -1.67
N GLN A 135 -2.54 20.48 -1.23
CA GLN A 135 -2.68 21.07 0.10
C GLN A 135 -4.05 21.72 0.33
N CYS A 136 -4.72 22.16 -0.74
CA CYS A 136 -6.05 22.78 -0.66
C CYS A 136 -7.18 21.73 -0.59
N LEU A 137 -6.89 20.45 -0.82
CA LEU A 137 -7.87 19.39 -0.74
C LEU A 137 -8.21 19.07 0.72
N SER A 138 -9.49 18.80 0.99
CA SER A 138 -9.92 18.29 2.30
C SER A 138 -9.34 16.90 2.56
N HIS A 139 -9.29 16.50 3.84
CA HIS A 139 -8.79 15.17 4.23
C HIS A 139 -9.54 14.02 3.51
N GLY A 140 -10.85 14.16 3.27
CA GLY A 140 -11.64 13.20 2.51
C GLY A 140 -11.32 13.17 1.01
N GLN A 141 -10.99 14.32 0.43
CA GLN A 141 -10.60 14.44 -0.98
C GLN A 141 -9.19 13.92 -1.26
N LYS A 142 -8.31 13.90 -0.26
CA LYS A 142 -6.96 13.32 -0.33
C LYS A 142 -6.96 11.80 -0.21
N LYS A 143 -8.03 11.20 0.35
CA LYS A 143 -8.18 9.75 0.39
C LYS A 143 -8.85 9.28 -0.88
N PRO A 144 -8.28 8.31 -1.60
CA PRO A 144 -8.99 7.69 -2.72
C PRO A 144 -10.30 7.08 -2.20
N PRO A 145 -11.41 7.22 -2.93
CA PRO A 145 -12.62 6.51 -2.60
C PRO A 145 -12.35 5.01 -2.63
N ASP A 146 -13.01 4.33 -1.75
CA ASP A 146 -12.91 2.94 -1.35
C ASP A 146 -12.06 2.03 -2.25
N MET A 147 -10.89 1.61 -1.76
CA MET A 147 -9.90 0.77 -2.48
C MET A 147 -10.45 -0.59 -2.95
N ALA A 148 -11.72 -0.91 -2.70
CA ALA A 148 -12.35 -2.12 -3.21
C ALA A 148 -12.44 -2.15 -4.74
N GLU A 149 -12.54 -0.99 -5.40
CA GLU A 149 -12.62 -0.88 -6.86
C GLU A 149 -11.23 -0.92 -7.52
N TYR A 150 -10.17 -0.53 -6.83
CA TYR A 150 -8.79 -0.59 -7.35
C TYR A 150 -8.30 -2.01 -7.67
N ARG A 151 -9.01 -3.03 -7.20
CA ARG A 151 -8.61 -4.44 -7.35
C ARG A 151 -8.78 -5.01 -8.76
N ASN A 152 -9.51 -4.35 -9.63
CA ASN A 152 -9.78 -4.83 -11.00
C ASN A 152 -9.02 -4.07 -12.10
N SER A 153 -8.40 -2.94 -11.79
CA SER A 153 -7.53 -2.26 -12.73
C SER A 153 -6.13 -2.85 -12.63
N ARG A 154 -5.79 -3.67 -13.62
CA ARG A 154 -4.41 -4.15 -13.81
C ARG A 154 -3.52 -2.94 -14.10
N PHE A 155 -2.76 -2.51 -13.08
CA PHE A 155 -1.58 -1.68 -13.28
C PHE A 155 -0.38 -2.56 -13.63
#